data_d69f9cde6e14eee36d65c5d73454acf9
#
_entry.id   d69f9cde6e14eee36d65c5d73454acf9
#
_cell.length_a   1.000
_cell.length_b   1.000
_cell.length_c   1.000
_cell.angle_alpha   90.00
_cell.angle_beta   90.00
_cell.angle_gamma   90.00
#
_symmetry.space_group_name_H-M   'P 1'
#
loop_
_entity.id
_entity.type
_entity.pdbx_description
1 polymer ?
#
loop_
_entity_poly.entity_id
_entity_poly.type
_entity_poly.pdbx_seq_one_letter_code
_entity_poly.pdbx_strand_id
1 'polypeptide(L)'
;MLNPSPYKKLTSKENCMAYVINGAIAGLAGMLYTANYAIGNYGMGDGYEMQAIAICILGGVSITGGRGKIDGVIISVLMMSVIAYFISLLPGLSVWQNAIRGAIIIVAVAINLITAKRAEKRALKERGALI
;
A
#
# COMPACT_ATOMS: atom_id res chain seq x y z
N MET A 1 -30.73 -25.80 -9.20
CA MET A 1 -30.15 -24.72 -10.04
C MET A 1 -29.37 -23.78 -9.13
N LEU A 2 -28.06 -23.93 -9.08
CA LEU A 2 -27.18 -23.09 -8.27
C LEU A 2 -27.00 -21.76 -9.00
N ASN A 3 -27.47 -20.69 -8.35
CA ASN A 3 -27.32 -19.32 -8.82
C ASN A 3 -25.81 -19.03 -8.96
N PRO A 4 -25.28 -18.65 -10.15
CA PRO A 4 -23.87 -18.35 -10.28
C PRO A 4 -23.53 -17.14 -9.41
N SER A 5 -22.54 -17.34 -8.53
CA SER A 5 -22.05 -16.31 -7.63
C SER A 5 -21.70 -15.01 -8.39
N PRO A 6 -21.97 -13.83 -7.80
CA PRO A 6 -21.76 -12.53 -8.44
C PRO A 6 -20.27 -12.15 -8.56
N TYR A 7 -19.36 -13.04 -8.23
CA TYR A 7 -17.92 -12.83 -8.47
C TYR A 7 -17.65 -13.11 -9.95
N LYS A 8 -17.74 -12.06 -10.76
CA LYS A 8 -17.25 -12.07 -12.12
C LYS A 8 -15.77 -12.54 -12.05
N LYS A 9 -15.53 -13.74 -12.50
CA LYS A 9 -14.20 -14.30 -12.63
C LYS A 9 -13.44 -13.33 -13.52
N LEU A 10 -12.56 -12.52 -12.93
CA LEU A 10 -11.72 -11.61 -13.71
C LEU A 10 -11.06 -12.44 -14.79
N THR A 11 -11.32 -12.09 -16.03
CA THR A 11 -10.81 -12.84 -17.18
C THR A 11 -9.28 -12.80 -17.10
N SER A 12 -8.61 -13.90 -17.43
CA SER A 12 -7.15 -14.00 -17.42
C SER A 12 -6.48 -12.82 -18.15
N LYS A 13 -7.14 -12.26 -19.16
CA LYS A 13 -6.68 -11.07 -19.91
C LYS A 13 -6.67 -9.79 -19.05
N GLU A 14 -7.68 -9.57 -18.23
CA GLU A 14 -7.78 -8.38 -17.36
C GLU A 14 -6.67 -8.41 -16.29
N ASN A 15 -6.41 -9.57 -15.72
CA ASN A 15 -5.29 -9.74 -14.78
C ASN A 15 -3.95 -9.51 -15.47
N CYS A 16 -3.75 -10.07 -16.68
CA CYS A 16 -2.52 -9.87 -17.43
C CYS A 16 -2.27 -8.39 -17.76
N MET A 17 -3.29 -7.65 -18.18
CA MET A 17 -3.18 -6.21 -18.44
C MET A 17 -2.79 -5.43 -17.18
N ALA A 18 -3.37 -5.76 -16.04
CA ALA A 18 -3.03 -5.11 -14.76
C ALA A 18 -1.55 -5.30 -14.41
N TYR A 19 -1.02 -6.52 -14.58
CA TYR A 19 0.41 -6.80 -14.34
C TYR A 19 1.33 -6.08 -15.33
N VAL A 20 0.96 -6.02 -16.60
CA VAL A 20 1.74 -5.31 -17.63
C VAL A 20 1.82 -3.82 -17.34
N ILE A 21 0.69 -3.20 -17.00
CA ILE A 21 0.64 -1.77 -16.64
C ILE A 21 1.47 -1.50 -15.40
N ASN A 22 1.31 -2.33 -14.36
CA ASN A 22 2.08 -2.20 -13.13
C ASN A 22 3.59 -2.35 -13.37
N GLY A 23 3.99 -3.32 -14.18
CA GLY A 23 5.40 -3.52 -14.57
C GLY A 23 5.97 -2.35 -15.37
N ALA A 24 5.20 -1.77 -16.29
CA ALA A 24 5.61 -0.60 -17.06
C ALA A 24 5.83 0.63 -16.15
N ILE A 25 4.90 0.89 -15.23
CA ILE A 25 5.01 2.01 -14.25
C ILE A 25 6.19 1.78 -13.31
N ALA A 26 6.39 0.55 -12.83
CA ALA A 26 7.53 0.22 -11.97
C ALA A 26 8.87 0.39 -12.71
N GLY A 27 8.94 0.01 -13.98
CA GLY A 27 10.12 0.23 -14.83
C GLY A 27 10.44 1.71 -15.01
N LEU A 28 9.44 2.54 -15.30
CA LEU A 28 9.59 3.99 -15.37
C LEU A 28 10.07 4.59 -14.05
N ALA A 29 9.49 4.16 -12.93
CA ALA A 29 9.90 4.60 -11.60
C ALA A 29 11.35 4.24 -11.31
N GLY A 30 11.79 3.02 -11.68
CA GLY A 30 13.20 2.59 -11.55
C GLY A 30 14.16 3.43 -12.38
N MET A 31 13.80 3.77 -13.62
CA MET A 31 14.60 4.64 -14.48
C MET A 31 14.76 6.04 -13.88
N LEU A 32 13.66 6.65 -13.43
CA LEU A 32 13.69 7.97 -12.79
C LEU A 32 14.48 7.96 -11.49
N TYR A 33 14.37 6.88 -10.71
CA TYR A 33 15.11 6.71 -9.48
C TYR A 33 16.62 6.65 -9.73
N THR A 34 17.04 5.81 -10.68
CA THR A 34 18.46 5.68 -11.07
C THR A 34 19.02 6.99 -11.66
N ALA A 35 18.23 7.69 -12.46
CA ALA A 35 18.62 8.98 -13.01
C ALA A 35 18.83 10.06 -11.93
N ASN A 36 17.99 10.05 -10.89
CA ASN A 36 18.10 11.02 -9.79
C ASN A 36 19.33 10.81 -8.92
N TYR A 37 19.73 9.57 -8.68
CA TYR A 37 20.92 9.26 -7.86
C TYR A 37 22.20 9.13 -8.67
N ALA A 38 22.14 9.11 -10.00
CA ALA A 38 23.26 8.96 -10.94
C ALA A 38 24.15 7.73 -10.67
N ILE A 39 23.73 6.81 -9.82
CA ILE A 39 24.46 5.61 -9.43
C ILE A 39 23.48 4.44 -9.44
N GLY A 40 23.80 3.36 -10.13
CA GLY A 40 23.08 2.10 -10.06
C GLY A 40 23.80 1.12 -9.12
N ASN A 41 23.13 0.73 -8.04
CA ASN A 41 23.64 -0.29 -7.13
C ASN A 41 22.59 -1.41 -6.99
N TYR A 42 23.02 -2.66 -6.86
CA TYR A 42 22.13 -3.82 -6.76
C TYR A 42 21.21 -3.79 -5.52
N GLY A 43 21.59 -3.11 -4.45
CA GLY A 43 20.78 -2.95 -3.24
C GLY A 43 19.80 -1.74 -3.26
N MET A 44 19.74 -1.03 -4.39
CA MET A 44 18.94 0.20 -4.53
C MET A 44 17.46 -0.08 -4.63
N GLY A 45 16.81 -0.79 -3.97
CA GLY A 45 15.39 -1.08 -4.04
C GLY A 45 14.95 -2.00 -2.93
N ASP A 46 15.92 -2.45 -2.12
CA ASP A 46 15.64 -3.34 -1.02
C ASP A 46 14.67 -2.69 -0.02
N GLY A 47 13.57 -3.41 0.26
CA GLY A 47 12.53 -2.97 1.17
C GLY A 47 11.47 -2.04 0.56
N TYR A 48 11.59 -1.62 -0.70
CA TYR A 48 10.54 -0.80 -1.34
C TYR A 48 9.25 -1.59 -1.57
N GLU A 49 9.32 -2.90 -1.76
CA GLU A 49 8.15 -3.77 -1.84
C GLU A 49 7.32 -3.73 -0.56
N MET A 50 7.98 -3.83 0.59
CA MET A 50 7.30 -3.72 1.90
C MET A 50 6.73 -2.32 2.13
N GLN A 51 7.45 -1.29 1.71
CA GLN A 51 7.00 0.09 1.80
C GLN A 51 5.77 0.33 0.90
N ALA A 52 5.75 -0.20 -0.32
CA ALA A 52 4.62 -0.09 -1.23
C ALA A 52 3.36 -0.76 -0.66
N ILE A 53 3.50 -1.96 -0.09
CA ILE A 53 2.41 -2.68 0.59
C ILE A 53 1.89 -1.85 1.76
N ALA A 54 2.78 -1.31 2.58
CA ALA A 54 2.41 -0.49 3.73
C ALA A 54 1.65 0.78 3.32
N ILE A 55 2.08 1.46 2.28
CA ILE A 55 1.40 2.65 1.74
C ILE A 55 -0.01 2.30 1.25
N CYS A 56 -0.19 1.18 0.57
CA CYS A 56 -1.50 0.71 0.12
C CYS A 56 -2.43 0.42 1.31
N ILE A 57 -1.93 -0.24 2.34
CA ILE A 57 -2.69 -0.54 3.55
C ILE A 57 -3.05 0.74 4.29
N LEU A 58 -2.11 1.68 4.43
CA LEU A 58 -2.34 2.99 5.03
C LEU A 58 -3.39 3.78 4.25
N GLY A 59 -3.39 3.67 2.92
CA GLY A 59 -4.37 4.27 2.02
C GLY A 59 -5.77 3.64 2.08
N GLY A 60 -5.96 2.63 2.94
CA GLY A 60 -7.25 1.98 3.13
C GLY A 60 -7.57 0.91 2.10
N VAL A 61 -6.57 0.40 1.40
CA VAL A 61 -6.73 -0.78 0.53
C VAL A 61 -6.85 -2.02 1.41
N SER A 62 -7.91 -2.80 1.20
CA SER A 62 -8.15 -4.03 1.95
C SER A 62 -7.18 -5.13 1.56
N ILE A 63 -6.50 -5.71 2.54
CA ILE A 63 -5.60 -6.86 2.35
C ILE A 63 -6.38 -8.08 1.83
N THR A 64 -7.65 -8.23 2.20
CA THR A 64 -8.51 -9.32 1.75
C THR A 64 -9.06 -9.12 0.34
N GLY A 65 -8.79 -7.96 -0.28
CA GLY A 65 -9.23 -7.64 -1.63
C GLY A 65 -10.62 -7.02 -1.72
N GLY A 66 -10.99 -6.58 -2.91
CA GLY A 66 -12.33 -6.10 -3.23
C GLY A 66 -12.68 -4.69 -2.79
N ARG A 67 -11.86 -4.02 -1.98
CA ARG A 67 -12.09 -2.65 -1.52
C ARG A 67 -10.79 -1.87 -1.46
N GLY A 68 -10.79 -0.70 -2.06
CA GLY A 68 -9.68 0.25 -2.02
C GLY A 68 -10.09 1.56 -2.67
N LYS A 69 -9.52 2.67 -2.20
CA LYS A 69 -9.71 3.99 -2.80
C LYS A 69 -8.36 4.53 -3.24
N ILE A 70 -8.26 4.92 -4.49
CA ILE A 70 -7.02 5.46 -5.07
C ILE A 70 -6.64 6.77 -4.37
N ASP A 71 -7.62 7.62 -4.04
CA ASP A 71 -7.39 8.88 -3.33
C ASP A 71 -6.66 8.68 -1.99
N GLY A 72 -7.04 7.64 -1.24
CA GLY A 72 -6.38 7.29 0.02
C GLY A 72 -4.91 6.88 -0.19
N VAL A 73 -4.63 6.13 -1.24
CA VAL A 73 -3.25 5.72 -1.59
C VAL A 73 -2.40 6.92 -1.97
N ILE A 74 -2.92 7.87 -2.75
CA ILE A 74 -2.20 9.09 -3.13
C ILE A 74 -1.81 9.89 -1.89
N ILE A 75 -2.75 10.11 -0.97
CA ILE A 75 -2.49 10.82 0.29
C ILE A 75 -1.44 10.09 1.11
N SER A 76 -1.51 8.75 1.19
CA SER A 76 -0.55 7.94 1.94
C SER A 76 0.86 8.00 1.34
N VAL A 77 0.99 8.04 0.02
CA VAL A 77 2.28 8.24 -0.66
C VAL A 77 2.89 9.59 -0.27
N LEU A 78 2.10 10.66 -0.32
CA LEU A 78 2.56 11.99 0.07
C LEU A 78 3.00 12.04 1.53
N MET A 79 2.21 11.50 2.44
CA MET A 79 2.56 11.44 3.86
C MET A 79 3.85 10.66 4.10
N MET A 80 4.00 9.48 3.52
CA MET A 80 5.22 8.67 3.67
C MET A 80 6.44 9.33 3.06
N SER A 81 6.29 10.04 1.94
CA SER A 81 7.40 10.79 1.32
C SER A 81 7.87 11.93 2.21
N VAL A 82 6.95 12.67 2.82
CA VAL A 82 7.29 13.75 3.76
C VAL A 82 8.02 13.20 4.98
N ILE A 83 7.52 12.11 5.57
CA ILE A 83 8.16 11.47 6.72
C ILE A 83 9.57 10.99 6.37
N ALA A 84 9.73 10.31 5.23
CA ALA A 84 11.04 9.84 4.78
C ALA A 84 12.03 10.99 4.55
N TYR A 85 11.56 12.12 4.02
CA TYR A 85 12.36 13.31 3.82
C TYR A 85 12.82 13.92 5.16
N PHE A 86 11.92 14.06 6.14
CA PHE A 86 12.28 14.56 7.47
C PHE A 86 13.31 13.68 8.18
N ILE A 87 13.19 12.35 8.06
CA ILE A 87 14.17 11.44 8.66
C ILE A 87 15.54 11.60 8.03
N SER A 88 15.61 11.82 6.71
CA SER A 88 16.88 12.00 6.01
C SER A 88 17.57 13.33 6.30
N LEU A 89 16.85 14.33 6.79
CA LEU A 89 17.44 15.62 7.21
C LEU A 89 18.19 15.56 8.54
N LEU A 90 17.96 14.54 9.36
CA LEU A 90 18.57 14.42 10.68
C LEU A 90 19.88 13.60 10.59
N PRO A 91 21.06 14.22 10.70
CA PRO A 91 22.34 13.51 10.69
C PRO A 91 22.42 12.59 11.93
N GLY A 92 22.70 11.31 11.68
CA GLY A 92 22.74 10.28 12.73
C GLY A 92 21.52 9.36 12.79
N LEU A 93 20.38 9.77 12.28
CA LEU A 93 19.20 8.91 12.18
C LEU A 93 19.17 8.04 10.92
N SER A 94 20.07 8.26 9.98
CA SER A 94 20.15 7.50 8.73
C SER A 94 20.37 5.99 8.97
N VAL A 95 21.11 5.61 10.00
CA VAL A 95 21.30 4.21 10.40
C VAL A 95 20.02 3.60 10.94
N TRP A 96 19.21 4.42 11.63
CA TRP A 96 17.94 4.00 12.23
C TRP A 96 16.75 4.16 11.29
N GLN A 97 16.97 4.69 10.11
CA GLN A 97 15.92 4.99 9.13
C GLN A 97 15.02 3.79 8.83
N ASN A 98 15.61 2.61 8.65
CA ASN A 98 14.86 1.38 8.39
C ASN A 98 14.05 0.93 9.61
N ALA A 99 14.58 1.08 10.82
CA ALA A 99 13.87 0.75 12.06
C ALA A 99 12.70 1.70 12.29
N ILE A 100 12.88 2.99 12.09
CA ILE A 100 11.82 4.01 12.21
C ILE A 100 10.73 3.77 11.17
N ARG A 101 11.09 3.49 9.91
CA ARG A 101 10.15 3.10 8.86
C ARG A 101 9.34 1.87 9.25
N GLY A 102 10.00 0.82 9.73
CA GLY A 102 9.32 -0.40 10.20
C GLY A 102 8.34 -0.13 11.33
N ALA A 103 8.71 0.68 12.32
CA ALA A 103 7.83 1.07 13.41
C ALA A 103 6.59 1.84 12.92
N ILE A 104 6.77 2.80 12.01
CA ILE A 104 5.66 3.57 11.43
C ILE A 104 4.71 2.64 10.66
N ILE A 105 5.24 1.70 9.90
CA ILE A 105 4.43 0.71 9.16
C ILE A 105 3.59 -0.13 10.13
N ILE A 106 4.19 -0.64 11.21
CA ILE A 106 3.49 -1.46 12.21
C ILE A 106 2.35 -0.66 12.84
N VAL A 107 2.59 0.57 13.26
CA VAL A 107 1.58 1.45 13.85
C VAL A 107 0.45 1.73 12.85
N ALA A 108 0.79 2.05 11.61
CA ALA A 108 -0.17 2.32 10.56
C ALA A 108 -1.06 1.12 10.26
N VAL A 109 -0.47 -0.07 10.14
CA VAL A 109 -1.21 -1.32 9.92
C VAL A 109 -2.12 -1.63 11.11
N ALA A 110 -1.64 -1.46 12.35
CA ALA A 110 -2.43 -1.68 13.56
C ALA A 110 -3.67 -0.76 13.60
N ILE A 111 -3.49 0.53 13.31
CA ILE A 111 -4.60 1.50 13.26
C ILE A 111 -5.60 1.10 12.18
N ASN A 112 -5.12 0.72 11.00
CA ASN A 112 -5.98 0.30 9.88
C ASN A 112 -6.79 -0.95 10.22
N LEU A 113 -6.17 -1.96 10.82
CA LEU A 113 -6.84 -3.18 11.27
C LEU A 113 -7.91 -2.90 12.33
N ILE A 114 -7.62 -2.02 13.30
CA ILE A 114 -8.59 -1.62 14.33
C ILE A 114 -9.78 -0.89 13.70
N THR A 115 -9.51 0.01 12.76
CA THR A 115 -10.54 0.79 12.06
C THR A 115 -11.41 -0.11 11.19
N ALA A 116 -10.80 -1.06 10.46
CA ALA A 116 -11.51 -2.03 9.65
C ALA A 116 -12.45 -2.93 10.48
N LYS A 117 -11.96 -3.44 11.62
CA LYS A 117 -12.78 -4.24 12.55
C LYS A 117 -13.92 -3.43 13.17
N ARG A 118 -13.71 -2.14 13.43
CA ARG A 118 -14.78 -1.26 13.94
C ARG A 118 -15.85 -1.01 12.90
N ALA A 119 -15.46 -0.82 11.63
CA ALA A 119 -16.39 -0.63 10.53
C ALA A 119 -17.24 -1.89 10.28
N GLU A 120 -16.64 -3.07 10.34
CA GLU A 120 -17.33 -4.35 10.22
C GLU A 120 -18.34 -4.57 11.35
N LYS A 121 -17.93 -4.30 12.59
CA LYS A 121 -18.85 -4.40 13.74
C LYS A 121 -20.04 -3.44 13.66
N ARG A 122 -19.84 -2.23 13.10
CA ARG A 122 -20.92 -1.27 12.87
C ARG A 122 -21.90 -1.79 11.82
N ALA A 123 -21.39 -2.31 10.71
CA ALA A 123 -22.21 -2.89 9.65
C ALA A 123 -23.03 -4.12 10.11
N LEU A 124 -22.46 -4.95 10.98
CA LEU A 124 -23.16 -6.09 11.59
C LEU A 124 -24.24 -5.62 12.58
N LYS A 125 -23.97 -4.56 13.34
CA LYS A 125 -24.96 -4.00 14.29
C LYS A 125 -26.14 -3.35 13.57
N GLU A 126 -25.91 -2.69 12.45
CA GLU A 126 -26.99 -2.14 11.61
C GLU A 126 -27.84 -3.24 10.97
N ARG A 127 -27.22 -4.34 10.54
CA ARG A 127 -27.96 -5.50 10.00
C ARG A 127 -28.73 -6.26 11.07
N GLY A 128 -28.20 -6.36 12.28
CA GLY A 128 -28.90 -7.00 13.40
C GLY A 128 -30.03 -6.15 14.03
N ALA A 129 -30.08 -4.86 13.72
CA ALA A 129 -31.15 -3.97 14.16
C ALA A 129 -32.35 -3.94 13.16
N LEU A 130 -32.22 -4.59 12.01
CA LEU A 130 -33.24 -4.67 10.97
C LEU A 130 -33.99 -6.03 10.96
N ILE A 131 -33.69 -6.91 11.92
CA ILE A 131 -34.42 -8.18 12.17
C ILE A 131 -35.09 -8.10 13.54
#